data_7311201101df086c51d4908c4d77cbae
#
_entry.id   7311201101df086c51d4908c4d77cbae
#
_cell.length_a   1.000
_cell.length_b   1.000
_cell.length_c   1.000
_cell.angle_alpha   90.00
_cell.angle_beta   90.00
_cell.angle_gamma   90.00
#
_symmetry.space_group_name_H-M   'P 1'
#
loop_
_entity.id
_entity.type
_entity.pdbx_description
1 polymer ?
#
loop_
_entity_poly.entity_id
_entity_poly.type
_entity_poly.pdbx_seq_one_letter_code
_entity_poly.pdbx_strand_id
1 'polypeptide(L)'
;HNKTRILKNGKGTFDRIIHNIDLAVEYMPNCTIGVRTNIGIHNKDEYSEIYKIFSERWKGKNVNVYYAFILNNSLEEKKDNSSVELSTREKCNFLLSLAKDGVISSSNLYPKVDCNSCTCTDMSAYVIDPNGYIYKCWADVGIKKRAVGNLDEGLKNFDIISEFVQGSDKFSDPKCNNCRYMPICDGGCNLYRVKSKRNGIPYEVCQYDDQGMQAFLEEFTLNNTRL
;
A
#
# COMPACT_ATOMS: atom_id res chain seq x y z
N HIS A 1 7.46 1.27 17.09
CA HIS A 1 8.01 2.46 16.43
C HIS A 1 9.47 2.71 16.84
N ASN A 2 9.75 2.85 18.14
CA ASN A 2 11.08 3.19 18.67
C ASN A 2 12.17 2.13 18.46
N LYS A 3 11.84 0.93 17.98
CA LYS A 3 12.82 -0.09 17.59
C LYS A 3 13.49 0.23 16.24
N THR A 4 12.79 0.93 15.36
CA THR A 4 13.22 1.17 13.97
C THR A 4 13.48 2.64 13.67
N ARG A 5 12.87 3.55 14.41
CA ARG A 5 12.98 5.01 14.21
C ARG A 5 13.51 5.66 15.47
N ILE A 6 14.84 5.82 15.52
CA ILE A 6 15.57 6.40 16.62
C ILE A 6 16.30 7.66 16.19
N LEU A 7 16.57 8.55 17.14
CA LEU A 7 17.46 9.70 16.97
C LEU A 7 18.92 9.22 16.90
N LYS A 8 19.81 10.08 16.42
CA LYS A 8 21.27 9.80 16.40
C LYS A 8 21.84 9.43 17.77
N ASN A 9 21.22 9.88 18.85
CA ASN A 9 21.62 9.58 20.24
C ASN A 9 20.93 8.31 20.81
N GLY A 10 20.26 7.51 19.97
CA GLY A 10 19.59 6.26 20.36
C GLY A 10 18.21 6.42 21.02
N LYS A 11 17.74 7.64 21.28
CA LYS A 11 16.40 7.86 21.86
C LYS A 11 15.30 7.61 20.82
N GLY A 12 14.16 7.08 21.29
CA GLY A 12 12.97 6.92 20.47
C GLY A 12 12.37 8.24 19.98
N THR A 13 11.60 8.20 18.91
CA THR A 13 10.97 9.39 18.31
C THR A 13 9.44 9.38 18.42
N PHE A 14 8.83 8.34 18.99
CA PHE A 14 7.38 8.18 19.01
C PHE A 14 6.67 9.34 19.75
N ASP A 15 7.08 9.64 20.97
CA ASP A 15 6.44 10.69 21.78
C ASP A 15 6.53 12.06 21.11
N ARG A 16 7.67 12.33 20.46
CA ARG A 16 7.88 13.56 19.68
C ARG A 16 6.92 13.64 18.49
N ILE A 17 6.68 12.52 17.81
CA ILE A 17 5.74 12.47 16.68
C ILE A 17 4.32 12.74 17.18
N ILE A 18 3.90 12.08 18.26
CA ILE A 18 2.57 12.30 18.84
C ILE A 18 2.39 13.74 19.26
N HIS A 19 3.37 14.31 19.96
CA HIS A 19 3.34 15.74 20.35
C HIS A 19 3.22 16.65 19.11
N ASN A 20 3.98 16.40 18.05
CA ASN A 20 3.90 17.20 16.83
C ASN A 20 2.53 17.07 16.13
N ILE A 21 1.90 15.89 16.17
CA ILE A 21 0.55 15.72 15.67
C ILE A 21 -0.45 16.55 16.51
N ASP A 22 -0.33 16.54 17.83
CA ASP A 22 -1.18 17.33 18.71
C ASP A 22 -1.06 18.84 18.41
N LEU A 23 0.17 19.33 18.23
CA LEU A 23 0.41 20.72 17.80
C LEU A 23 -0.22 21.01 16.43
N ALA A 24 -0.07 20.11 15.46
CA ALA A 24 -0.68 20.31 14.15
C ALA A 24 -2.21 20.33 14.22
N VAL A 25 -2.82 19.48 15.05
CA VAL A 25 -4.27 19.49 15.30
C VAL A 25 -4.74 20.81 15.92
N GLU A 26 -3.93 21.40 16.80
CA GLU A 26 -4.25 22.68 17.47
C GLU A 26 -4.06 23.87 16.53
N TYR A 27 -2.92 23.95 15.85
CA TYR A 27 -2.54 25.14 15.09
C TYR A 27 -2.93 25.11 13.61
N MET A 28 -3.36 23.95 13.08
CA MET A 28 -3.72 23.77 11.68
C MET A 28 -5.15 23.17 11.52
N PRO A 29 -6.20 23.82 12.05
CA PRO A 29 -7.56 23.25 12.13
C PRO A 29 -8.19 22.97 10.76
N ASN A 30 -7.74 23.65 9.71
CA ASN A 30 -8.23 23.50 8.34
C ASN A 30 -7.49 22.41 7.55
N CYS A 31 -6.48 21.76 8.14
CA CYS A 31 -5.73 20.69 7.48
C CYS A 31 -6.28 19.32 7.89
N THR A 32 -6.37 18.42 6.93
CA THR A 32 -6.59 16.99 7.22
C THR A 32 -5.25 16.34 7.54
N ILE A 33 -5.14 15.74 8.73
CA ILE A 33 -3.90 15.08 9.18
C ILE A 33 -4.06 13.59 9.02
N GLY A 34 -3.22 12.98 8.18
CA GLY A 34 -3.17 11.53 7.99
C GLY A 34 -2.17 10.88 8.94
N VAL A 35 -2.63 10.02 9.84
CA VAL A 35 -1.78 9.22 10.74
C VAL A 35 -1.71 7.79 10.25
N ARG A 36 -0.61 7.44 9.58
CA ARG A 36 -0.40 6.13 8.97
C ARG A 36 0.38 5.19 9.89
N THR A 37 -0.17 4.02 10.16
CA THR A 37 0.54 2.92 10.80
C THR A 37 0.97 1.89 9.75
N ASN A 38 2.27 1.64 9.64
CA ASN A 38 2.78 0.59 8.75
C ASN A 38 2.65 -0.77 9.43
N ILE A 39 1.94 -1.69 8.78
CA ILE A 39 1.61 -3.03 9.29
C ILE A 39 2.52 -4.08 8.68
N GLY A 40 3.12 -4.87 9.53
CA GLY A 40 3.91 -6.04 9.21
C GLY A 40 3.68 -7.17 10.21
N ILE A 41 4.44 -8.25 10.09
CA ILE A 41 4.26 -9.47 10.89
C ILE A 41 4.32 -9.23 12.41
N HIS A 42 5.05 -8.19 12.84
CA HIS A 42 5.30 -7.93 14.26
C HIS A 42 4.25 -7.07 14.96
N ASN A 43 3.30 -6.46 14.24
CA ASN A 43 2.34 -5.51 14.83
C ASN A 43 0.92 -5.61 14.24
N LYS A 44 0.66 -6.62 13.43
CA LYS A 44 -0.67 -6.80 12.81
C LYS A 44 -1.77 -7.01 13.84
N ASP A 45 -1.46 -7.74 14.90
CA ASP A 45 -2.44 -8.12 15.93
C ASP A 45 -2.72 -6.98 16.93
N GLU A 46 -1.86 -5.95 16.97
CA GLU A 46 -1.98 -4.80 17.88
C GLU A 46 -2.72 -3.60 17.24
N TYR A 47 -2.98 -3.64 15.93
CA TYR A 47 -3.47 -2.45 15.22
C TYR A 47 -4.87 -2.01 15.65
N SER A 48 -5.79 -2.92 15.92
CA SER A 48 -7.14 -2.56 16.37
C SER A 48 -7.13 -1.74 17.67
N GLU A 49 -6.23 -2.07 18.60
CA GLU A 49 -6.05 -1.31 19.84
C GLU A 49 -5.41 0.07 19.56
N ILE A 50 -4.35 0.09 18.77
CA ILE A 50 -3.69 1.35 18.35
C ILE A 50 -4.68 2.29 17.67
N TYR A 51 -5.52 1.77 16.78
CA TYR A 51 -6.56 2.54 16.10
C TYR A 51 -7.55 3.16 17.09
N LYS A 52 -8.02 2.39 18.08
CA LYS A 52 -8.95 2.87 19.12
C LYS A 52 -8.33 3.99 19.96
N ILE A 53 -7.07 3.80 20.40
CA ILE A 53 -6.32 4.80 21.17
C ILE A 53 -6.19 6.13 20.38
N PHE A 54 -5.80 6.07 19.12
CA PHE A 54 -5.60 7.28 18.31
C PHE A 54 -6.93 7.93 17.90
N SER A 55 -7.95 7.13 17.60
CA SER A 55 -9.28 7.62 17.28
C SER A 55 -9.91 8.35 18.47
N GLU A 56 -9.74 7.86 19.69
CA GLU A 56 -10.22 8.55 20.89
C GLU A 56 -9.38 9.79 21.19
N ARG A 57 -8.04 9.75 21.04
CA ARG A 57 -7.16 10.89 21.27
C ARG A 57 -7.53 12.11 20.42
N TRP A 58 -7.85 11.90 19.17
CA TRP A 58 -8.18 12.97 18.22
C TRP A 58 -9.64 12.98 17.80
N LYS A 59 -10.53 12.52 18.67
CA LYS A 59 -11.96 12.46 18.44
C LYS A 59 -12.53 13.85 18.11
N GLY A 60 -13.32 13.95 17.04
CA GLY A 60 -13.91 15.22 16.57
C GLY A 60 -12.90 16.18 15.93
N LYS A 61 -11.67 15.75 15.71
CA LYS A 61 -10.65 16.49 14.96
C LYS A 61 -10.53 15.97 13.54
N ASN A 62 -9.97 16.78 12.64
CA ASN A 62 -9.76 16.38 11.25
C ASN A 62 -8.49 15.50 11.10
N VAL A 63 -8.49 14.36 11.80
CA VAL A 63 -7.42 13.38 11.81
C VAL A 63 -7.95 12.06 11.24
N ASN A 64 -7.28 11.53 10.23
CA ASN A 64 -7.57 10.24 9.63
C ASN A 64 -6.50 9.24 10.05
N VAL A 65 -6.86 8.26 10.88
CA VAL A 65 -5.98 7.15 11.28
C VAL A 65 -6.17 6.00 10.31
N TYR A 66 -5.10 5.56 9.67
CA TYR A 66 -5.17 4.47 8.69
C TYR A 66 -3.92 3.58 8.71
N TYR A 67 -4.04 2.40 8.14
CA TYR A 67 -2.94 1.46 7.98
C TYR A 67 -2.40 1.45 6.56
N ALA A 68 -1.17 0.95 6.41
CA ALA A 68 -0.61 0.53 5.14
C ALA A 68 0.29 -0.68 5.37
N PHE A 69 0.25 -1.65 4.46
CA PHE A 69 1.14 -2.80 4.55
C PHE A 69 2.59 -2.41 4.23
N ILE A 70 3.52 -2.98 4.99
CA ILE A 70 4.94 -2.89 4.66
C ILE A 70 5.16 -3.71 3.39
N LEU A 71 5.81 -3.08 2.41
CA LEU A 71 6.23 -3.72 1.17
C LEU A 71 7.75 -3.80 1.14
N ASN A 72 8.29 -4.96 0.84
CA ASN A 72 9.71 -5.13 0.62
C ASN A 72 10.05 -4.64 -0.80
N ASN A 73 10.50 -3.39 -0.88
CA ASN A 73 10.93 -2.78 -2.13
C ASN A 73 12.42 -3.01 -2.42
N SER A 74 13.12 -3.83 -1.64
CA SER A 74 14.53 -4.11 -1.91
C SER A 74 14.66 -4.72 -3.31
N LEU A 75 15.46 -4.06 -4.14
CA LEU A 75 15.75 -4.51 -5.50
C LEU A 75 16.73 -5.67 -5.52
N GLU A 76 17.44 -5.85 -4.44
CA GLU A 76 18.35 -6.94 -4.27
C GLU A 76 17.57 -8.15 -3.78
N GLU A 77 17.66 -9.23 -4.53
CA GLU A 77 17.05 -10.54 -4.36
C GLU A 77 17.51 -11.30 -3.11
N LYS A 78 17.88 -10.61 -2.06
CA LYS A 78 18.09 -11.28 -0.79
C LYS A 78 16.72 -11.74 -0.32
N LYS A 79 16.43 -13.00 -0.59
CA LYS A 79 15.50 -13.82 0.17
C LYS A 79 16.03 -13.88 1.61
N ASP A 80 16.00 -12.74 2.28
CA ASP A 80 16.16 -12.72 3.70
C ASP A 80 14.84 -13.26 4.27
N ASN A 81 14.91 -14.42 4.91
CA ASN A 81 13.77 -15.08 5.58
C ASN A 81 13.22 -14.23 6.75
N SER A 82 13.74 -13.05 6.98
CA SER A 82 13.25 -12.04 7.92
C SER A 82 12.26 -11.07 7.27
N SER A 83 11.44 -11.51 6.32
CA SER A 83 10.42 -10.65 5.72
C SER A 83 9.48 -10.13 6.82
N VAL A 84 9.49 -8.82 7.03
CA VAL A 84 8.48 -8.15 7.87
C VAL A 84 7.15 -7.97 7.15
N GLU A 85 7.09 -8.37 5.88
CA GLU A 85 5.93 -8.27 5.02
C GLU A 85 4.93 -9.40 5.33
N LEU A 86 3.65 -9.06 5.33
CA LEU A 86 2.58 -10.05 5.45
C LEU A 86 2.38 -10.79 4.13
N SER A 87 2.16 -12.09 4.21
CA SER A 87 1.65 -12.89 3.09
C SER A 87 0.25 -12.41 2.69
N THR A 88 -0.19 -12.75 1.49
CA THR A 88 -1.55 -12.43 1.02
C THR A 88 -2.62 -12.95 1.98
N ARG A 89 -2.46 -14.17 2.50
CA ARG A 89 -3.37 -14.76 3.50
C ARG A 89 -3.42 -13.93 4.79
N GLU A 90 -2.27 -13.51 5.30
CA GLU A 90 -2.21 -12.71 6.52
C GLU A 90 -2.82 -11.31 6.32
N LYS A 91 -2.64 -10.70 5.14
CA LYS A 91 -3.32 -9.44 4.77
C LYS A 91 -4.84 -9.61 4.77
N CYS A 92 -5.36 -10.71 4.18
CA CYS A 92 -6.79 -11.01 4.21
C CYS A 92 -7.31 -11.21 5.64
N ASN A 93 -6.63 -12.00 6.45
CA ASN A 93 -7.01 -12.24 7.84
C ASN A 93 -7.00 -10.95 8.67
N PHE A 94 -6.01 -10.08 8.46
CA PHE A 94 -5.94 -8.77 9.10
C PHE A 94 -7.15 -7.90 8.74
N LEU A 95 -7.53 -7.81 7.47
CA LEU A 95 -8.68 -7.02 7.04
C LEU A 95 -9.99 -7.56 7.62
N LEU A 96 -10.15 -8.88 7.64
CA LEU A 96 -11.31 -9.53 8.27
C LEU A 96 -11.38 -9.24 9.78
N SER A 97 -10.25 -9.27 10.49
CA SER A 97 -10.24 -8.91 11.92
C SER A 97 -10.64 -7.46 12.15
N LEU A 98 -10.15 -6.53 11.32
CA LEU A 98 -10.52 -5.12 11.42
C LEU A 98 -12.02 -4.88 11.18
N ALA A 99 -12.63 -5.61 10.26
CA ALA A 99 -14.07 -5.52 10.03
C ALA A 99 -14.86 -6.07 11.23
N LYS A 100 -14.45 -7.20 11.79
CA LYS A 100 -15.06 -7.80 13.00
C LYS A 100 -14.92 -6.90 14.22
N ASP A 101 -13.78 -6.21 14.35
CA ASP A 101 -13.52 -5.28 15.46
C ASP A 101 -14.21 -3.91 15.28
N GLY A 102 -14.89 -3.69 14.15
CA GLY A 102 -15.56 -2.43 13.81
C GLY A 102 -14.59 -1.27 13.47
N VAL A 103 -13.33 -1.58 13.18
CA VAL A 103 -12.31 -0.60 12.77
C VAL A 103 -12.54 -0.15 11.33
N ILE A 104 -12.94 -1.07 10.47
CA ILE A 104 -13.38 -0.77 9.09
C ILE A 104 -14.79 -1.31 8.87
N SER A 105 -15.51 -0.69 7.93
CA SER A 105 -16.81 -1.24 7.50
C SER A 105 -16.62 -2.52 6.71
N SER A 106 -17.51 -3.50 6.89
CA SER A 106 -17.55 -4.70 6.05
C SER A 106 -17.72 -4.39 4.56
N SER A 107 -18.34 -3.25 4.22
CA SER A 107 -18.43 -2.75 2.84
C SER A 107 -17.06 -2.48 2.21
N ASN A 108 -16.04 -2.24 3.00
CA ASN A 108 -14.66 -2.03 2.53
C ASN A 108 -13.95 -3.35 2.17
N LEU A 109 -14.52 -4.49 2.55
CA LEU A 109 -14.02 -5.81 2.15
C LEU A 109 -14.44 -6.19 0.73
N TYR A 110 -15.55 -5.61 0.23
CA TYR A 110 -15.96 -5.88 -1.14
C TYR A 110 -14.93 -5.30 -2.11
N PRO A 111 -14.38 -6.11 -3.01
CA PRO A 111 -13.43 -5.62 -3.99
C PRO A 111 -14.07 -4.53 -4.86
N LYS A 112 -13.32 -3.47 -5.08
CA LYS A 112 -13.74 -2.37 -5.95
C LYS A 112 -12.80 -2.30 -7.13
N VAL A 113 -13.36 -2.23 -8.34
CA VAL A 113 -12.59 -1.89 -9.52
C VAL A 113 -12.47 -0.37 -9.55
N ASP A 114 -11.27 0.12 -9.35
CA ASP A 114 -10.95 1.52 -9.57
C ASP A 114 -10.42 1.68 -11.00
N CYS A 115 -11.24 2.25 -11.87
CA CYS A 115 -10.87 2.46 -13.27
C CYS A 115 -9.61 3.32 -13.46
N ASN A 116 -9.25 4.09 -12.45
CA ASN A 116 -8.03 4.90 -12.46
C ASN A 116 -6.79 4.12 -12.01
N SER A 117 -6.97 2.88 -11.56
CA SER A 117 -5.91 1.96 -11.15
C SER A 117 -4.69 2.62 -10.46
N CYS A 118 -3.47 2.25 -10.81
CA CYS A 118 -2.26 2.83 -10.22
C CYS A 118 -1.72 3.95 -11.12
N THR A 119 -1.28 5.07 -10.54
CA THR A 119 -0.68 6.20 -11.28
C THR A 119 0.49 5.79 -12.18
N CYS A 120 1.19 4.68 -11.89
CA CYS A 120 2.27 4.21 -12.74
C CYS A 120 1.80 3.74 -14.13
N THR A 121 0.51 3.44 -14.32
CA THR A 121 -0.07 3.06 -15.63
C THR A 121 -0.61 4.26 -16.41
N ASP A 122 -0.74 5.41 -15.77
CA ASP A 122 -1.17 6.65 -16.44
C ASP A 122 0.02 7.28 -17.21
N MET A 123 -0.17 7.58 -18.48
CA MET A 123 0.87 8.19 -19.34
C MET A 123 1.38 9.53 -18.79
N SER A 124 0.53 10.31 -18.15
CA SER A 124 0.82 11.66 -17.66
C SER A 124 1.32 11.71 -16.21
N ALA A 125 1.24 10.61 -15.45
CA ALA A 125 1.62 10.59 -14.05
C ALA A 125 3.08 10.16 -13.85
N TYR A 126 3.83 10.96 -13.10
CA TYR A 126 5.25 10.75 -12.79
C TYR A 126 5.55 11.09 -11.33
N VAL A 127 6.63 10.51 -10.82
CA VAL A 127 7.22 10.85 -9.52
C VAL A 127 8.56 11.51 -9.76
N ILE A 128 8.83 12.64 -9.11
CA ILE A 128 10.09 13.38 -9.24
C ILE A 128 10.81 13.33 -7.91
N ASP A 129 12.08 12.96 -7.93
CA ASP A 129 12.92 12.99 -6.72
C ASP A 129 13.56 14.38 -6.49
N PRO A 130 14.15 14.64 -5.30
CA PRO A 130 14.80 15.93 -5.01
C PRO A 130 15.97 16.29 -5.93
N ASN A 131 16.52 15.34 -6.68
CA ASN A 131 17.61 15.57 -7.65
C ASN A 131 17.09 15.79 -9.08
N GLY A 132 15.76 15.89 -9.25
CA GLY A 132 15.13 16.12 -10.55
C GLY A 132 14.97 14.86 -11.42
N TYR A 133 15.32 13.66 -10.94
CA TYR A 133 15.07 12.44 -11.67
C TYR A 133 13.57 12.08 -11.68
N ILE A 134 13.08 11.64 -12.83
CA ILE A 134 11.68 11.32 -13.08
C ILE A 134 11.50 9.81 -13.12
N TYR A 135 10.47 9.30 -12.43
CA TYR A 135 10.15 7.86 -12.32
C TYR A 135 8.69 7.60 -12.63
N LYS A 136 8.37 6.37 -13.08
CA LYS A 136 6.97 5.92 -13.25
C LYS A 136 6.35 5.41 -11.96
N CYS A 137 7.15 4.82 -11.07
CA CYS A 137 6.69 4.27 -9.81
C CYS A 137 7.46 4.88 -8.65
N TRP A 138 6.77 5.27 -7.58
CA TRP A 138 7.41 5.82 -6.39
C TRP A 138 8.37 4.82 -5.71
N ALA A 139 8.16 3.51 -5.90
CA ALA A 139 9.04 2.46 -5.39
C ALA A 139 10.38 2.38 -6.15
N ASP A 140 10.48 2.99 -7.32
CA ASP A 140 11.72 3.08 -8.11
C ASP A 140 12.55 4.34 -7.76
N VAL A 141 12.00 5.26 -6.94
CA VAL A 141 12.70 6.51 -6.55
C VAL A 141 14.04 6.20 -5.89
N GLY A 142 15.08 6.90 -6.34
CA GLY A 142 16.46 6.70 -5.90
C GLY A 142 17.25 5.64 -6.69
N ILE A 143 16.59 4.88 -7.56
CA ILE A 143 17.23 3.89 -8.40
C ILE A 143 17.47 4.50 -9.77
N LYS A 144 18.62 5.18 -9.97
CA LYS A 144 18.91 5.94 -11.20
C LYS A 144 18.67 5.17 -12.48
N LYS A 145 18.98 3.87 -12.54
CA LYS A 145 18.74 3.02 -13.72
C LYS A 145 17.24 2.82 -14.03
N ARG A 146 16.34 3.18 -13.11
CA ARG A 146 14.88 3.13 -13.28
C ARG A 146 14.29 4.50 -13.55
N ALA A 147 15.10 5.56 -13.60
CA ALA A 147 14.64 6.87 -14.00
C ALA A 147 14.22 6.85 -15.47
N VAL A 148 13.05 7.41 -15.73
CA VAL A 148 12.53 7.58 -17.10
C VAL A 148 13.01 8.87 -17.75
N GLY A 149 13.65 9.75 -16.97
CA GLY A 149 14.23 11.01 -17.43
C GLY A 149 14.69 11.87 -16.27
N ASN A 150 14.93 13.13 -16.58
CA ASN A 150 15.31 14.17 -15.61
C ASN A 150 14.64 15.48 -16.03
N LEU A 151 14.40 16.41 -15.09
CA LEU A 151 13.74 17.70 -15.34
C LEU A 151 14.48 18.56 -16.38
N ASP A 152 15.81 18.50 -16.39
CA ASP A 152 16.65 19.31 -17.29
C ASP A 152 16.64 18.73 -18.73
N GLU A 153 16.52 17.42 -18.86
CA GLU A 153 16.69 16.70 -20.13
C GLU A 153 15.39 16.11 -20.70
N GLY A 154 14.31 16.12 -19.90
CA GLY A 154 13.04 15.52 -20.24
C GLY A 154 13.02 13.99 -20.12
N LEU A 155 12.00 13.38 -20.74
CA LEU A 155 11.83 11.91 -20.74
C LEU A 155 12.74 11.28 -21.81
N LYS A 156 13.42 10.19 -21.45
CA LYS A 156 14.38 9.47 -22.31
C LYS A 156 14.14 7.96 -22.37
N ASN A 157 13.78 7.34 -21.27
CA ASN A 157 13.67 5.88 -21.17
C ASN A 157 12.21 5.42 -21.39
N PHE A 158 11.77 5.50 -22.64
CA PHE A 158 10.40 5.13 -23.03
C PHE A 158 10.11 3.63 -22.85
N ASP A 159 11.13 2.76 -22.90
CA ASP A 159 10.97 1.34 -22.61
C ASP A 159 10.46 1.10 -21.19
N ILE A 160 11.00 1.84 -20.21
CA ILE A 160 10.54 1.76 -18.82
C ILE A 160 9.12 2.30 -18.67
N ILE A 161 8.77 3.36 -19.39
CA ILE A 161 7.40 3.88 -19.40
C ILE A 161 6.45 2.80 -19.96
N SER A 162 6.82 2.18 -21.08
CA SER A 162 6.05 1.13 -21.72
C SER A 162 5.87 -0.11 -20.84
N GLU A 163 6.89 -0.52 -20.06
CA GLU A 163 6.77 -1.61 -19.08
C GLU A 163 5.60 -1.41 -18.12
N PHE A 164 5.36 -0.18 -17.67
CA PHE A 164 4.26 0.13 -16.76
C PHE A 164 2.94 0.35 -17.48
N VAL A 165 2.94 1.11 -18.57
CA VAL A 165 1.70 1.55 -19.24
C VAL A 165 1.04 0.43 -20.04
N GLN A 166 1.83 -0.41 -20.71
CA GLN A 166 1.33 -1.47 -21.60
C GLN A 166 1.60 -2.89 -21.05
N GLY A 167 2.58 -3.06 -20.17
CA GLY A 167 3.08 -4.36 -19.77
C GLY A 167 2.65 -4.83 -18.39
N SER A 168 1.99 -3.98 -17.60
CA SER A 168 1.71 -4.27 -16.20
C SER A 168 0.23 -4.45 -15.87
N ASP A 169 -0.65 -4.35 -16.85
CA ASP A 169 -2.09 -4.48 -16.67
C ASP A 169 -2.53 -5.93 -16.38
N LYS A 170 -3.74 -6.06 -15.81
CA LYS A 170 -4.30 -7.37 -15.46
C LYS A 170 -4.76 -8.18 -16.68
N PHE A 171 -5.08 -7.52 -17.79
CA PHE A 171 -5.60 -8.17 -18.99
C PHE A 171 -4.48 -8.87 -19.79
N SER A 172 -3.24 -8.41 -19.62
CA SER A 172 -2.05 -9.05 -20.18
C SER A 172 -1.51 -10.22 -19.34
N ASP A 173 -2.11 -10.51 -18.18
CA ASP A 173 -1.68 -11.55 -17.24
C ASP A 173 -2.56 -12.79 -17.39
N PRO A 174 -2.00 -13.95 -17.86
CA PRO A 174 -2.78 -15.17 -18.03
C PRO A 174 -3.44 -15.68 -16.74
N LYS A 175 -2.83 -15.42 -15.56
CA LYS A 175 -3.41 -15.77 -14.27
C LYS A 175 -4.68 -14.95 -14.01
N CYS A 176 -4.69 -13.67 -14.34
CA CYS A 176 -5.86 -12.81 -14.19
C CYS A 176 -6.95 -13.13 -15.21
N ASN A 177 -6.60 -13.41 -16.47
CA ASN A 177 -7.56 -13.76 -17.52
C ASN A 177 -8.40 -15.01 -17.21
N ASN A 178 -7.84 -15.95 -16.44
CA ASN A 178 -8.52 -17.16 -16.00
C ASN A 178 -9.11 -17.04 -14.58
N CYS A 179 -9.06 -15.86 -13.96
CA CYS A 179 -9.51 -15.65 -12.61
C CYS A 179 -11.00 -15.27 -12.57
N ARG A 180 -11.81 -16.03 -11.83
CA ARG A 180 -13.25 -15.74 -11.63
C ARG A 180 -13.52 -14.37 -10.97
N TYR A 181 -12.54 -13.79 -10.28
CA TYR A 181 -12.67 -12.50 -9.63
C TYR A 181 -12.19 -11.33 -10.49
N MET A 182 -11.71 -11.57 -11.70
CA MET A 182 -11.19 -10.53 -12.59
C MET A 182 -12.15 -9.34 -12.78
N PRO A 183 -13.48 -9.54 -12.90
CA PRO A 183 -14.41 -8.44 -13.09
C PRO A 183 -14.52 -7.48 -11.90
N ILE A 184 -14.20 -7.93 -10.68
CA ILE A 184 -14.32 -7.15 -9.44
C ILE A 184 -12.97 -6.86 -8.77
N CYS A 185 -11.84 -7.18 -9.41
CA CYS A 185 -10.51 -7.03 -8.86
C CYS A 185 -9.66 -6.09 -9.70
N ASP A 186 -8.92 -5.17 -9.08
CA ASP A 186 -7.98 -4.28 -9.78
C ASP A 186 -6.72 -4.97 -10.30
N GLY A 187 -6.50 -6.23 -9.91
CA GLY A 187 -5.39 -7.03 -10.41
C GLY A 187 -4.10 -6.89 -9.62
N GLY A 188 -4.08 -6.18 -8.51
CA GLY A 188 -2.90 -6.08 -7.63
C GLY A 188 -1.81 -5.09 -8.11
N CYS A 189 -0.62 -5.19 -7.53
CA CYS A 189 0.45 -4.22 -7.76
C CYS A 189 1.13 -4.39 -9.12
N ASN A 190 1.06 -3.36 -9.96
CA ASN A 190 1.68 -3.35 -11.28
C ASN A 190 3.20 -3.48 -11.23
N LEU A 191 3.86 -2.92 -10.20
CA LEU A 191 5.29 -3.07 -10.00
C LEU A 191 5.73 -4.54 -9.89
N TYR A 192 4.93 -5.37 -9.22
CA TYR A 192 5.26 -6.79 -9.08
C TYR A 192 5.16 -7.53 -10.42
N ARG A 193 4.22 -7.16 -11.31
CA ARG A 193 4.18 -7.69 -12.67
C ARG A 193 5.40 -7.26 -13.48
N VAL A 194 5.76 -5.98 -13.41
CA VAL A 194 6.98 -5.46 -14.08
C VAL A 194 8.21 -6.18 -13.55
N LYS A 195 8.36 -6.34 -12.23
CA LYS A 195 9.46 -7.09 -11.62
C LYS A 195 9.48 -8.55 -12.05
N SER A 196 8.35 -9.24 -12.07
CA SER A 196 8.25 -10.64 -12.51
C SER A 196 8.75 -10.80 -13.95
N LYS A 197 8.28 -9.95 -14.86
CA LYS A 197 8.68 -9.98 -16.26
C LYS A 197 10.18 -9.68 -16.43
N ARG A 198 10.68 -8.67 -15.76
CA ARG A 198 12.06 -8.21 -15.88
C ARG A 198 13.07 -9.19 -15.30
N ASN A 199 12.77 -9.74 -14.13
CA ASN A 199 13.71 -10.60 -13.39
C ASN A 199 13.53 -12.09 -13.71
N GLY A 200 12.47 -12.47 -14.41
CA GLY A 200 12.13 -13.88 -14.63
C GLY A 200 11.73 -14.63 -13.36
N ILE A 201 11.44 -13.91 -12.27
CA ILE A 201 11.09 -14.45 -10.95
C ILE A 201 9.62 -14.15 -10.68
N PRO A 202 8.77 -15.15 -10.38
CA PRO A 202 7.38 -14.89 -10.06
C PRO A 202 7.26 -14.16 -8.72
N TYR A 203 6.58 -13.02 -8.73
CA TYR A 203 6.17 -12.29 -7.54
C TYR A 203 4.67 -12.55 -7.28
N GLU A 204 4.27 -12.54 -6.01
CA GLU A 204 2.85 -12.60 -5.66
C GLU A 204 2.19 -11.24 -5.98
N VAL A 205 1.45 -11.22 -7.07
CA VAL A 205 0.76 -10.04 -7.56
C VAL A 205 -0.63 -9.91 -6.94
N CYS A 206 -1.29 -11.04 -6.62
CA CYS A 206 -2.64 -11.06 -6.11
C CYS A 206 -2.73 -10.39 -4.74
N GLN A 207 -3.73 -9.52 -4.57
CA GLN A 207 -4.07 -8.91 -3.28
C GLN A 207 -4.88 -9.85 -2.39
N TYR A 208 -5.54 -10.84 -3.00
CA TYR A 208 -6.41 -11.81 -2.34
C TYR A 208 -6.04 -13.21 -2.79
N ASP A 209 -6.09 -14.16 -1.89
CA ASP A 209 -6.19 -15.56 -2.25
C ASP A 209 -7.68 -16.00 -2.32
N ASP A 210 -7.96 -17.17 -2.89
CA ASP A 210 -9.34 -17.64 -3.07
C ASP A 210 -10.14 -17.69 -1.77
N GLN A 211 -9.54 -18.18 -0.68
CA GLN A 211 -10.21 -18.27 0.61
C GLN A 211 -10.42 -16.89 1.24
N GLY A 212 -9.45 -15.97 1.10
CA GLY A 212 -9.57 -14.59 1.57
C GLY A 212 -10.66 -13.84 0.83
N MET A 213 -10.74 -13.99 -0.50
CA MET A 213 -11.79 -13.38 -1.30
C MET A 213 -13.17 -13.94 -0.92
N GLN A 214 -13.30 -15.26 -0.77
CA GLN A 214 -14.54 -15.88 -0.33
C GLN A 214 -14.97 -15.36 1.03
N ALA A 215 -14.08 -15.31 2.01
CA ALA A 215 -14.37 -14.81 3.35
C ALA A 215 -14.77 -13.33 3.34
N PHE A 216 -14.20 -12.51 2.46
CA PHE A 216 -14.60 -11.10 2.29
C PHE A 216 -16.04 -10.98 1.75
N LEU A 217 -16.39 -11.78 0.75
CA LEU A 217 -17.73 -11.77 0.19
C LEU A 217 -18.77 -12.28 1.18
N GLU A 218 -18.43 -13.30 1.97
CA GLU A 218 -19.29 -13.81 3.05
C GLU A 218 -19.52 -12.73 4.12
N GLU A 219 -18.46 -12.11 4.63
CA GLU A 219 -18.56 -11.04 5.65
C GLU A 219 -19.33 -9.83 5.12
N PHE A 220 -19.09 -9.44 3.87
CA PHE A 220 -19.85 -8.38 3.20
C PHE A 220 -21.34 -8.72 3.14
N THR A 221 -21.67 -9.93 2.71
CA THR A 221 -23.06 -10.38 2.56
C THR A 221 -23.79 -10.43 3.89
N LEU A 222 -23.17 -11.02 4.92
CA LEU A 222 -23.76 -11.14 6.26
C LEU A 222 -24.12 -9.79 6.89
N ASN A 223 -23.35 -8.75 6.61
CA ASN A 223 -23.54 -7.44 7.21
C ASN A 223 -24.34 -6.45 6.33
N ASN A 224 -24.52 -6.73 5.03
CA ASN A 224 -25.21 -5.83 4.12
C ASN A 224 -26.54 -6.39 3.59
N THR A 225 -26.89 -7.64 3.88
CA THR A 225 -28.18 -8.25 3.54
C THR A 225 -29.24 -8.13 4.64
N ARG A 226 -28.94 -7.48 5.74
CA ARG A 226 -29.95 -7.10 6.75
C ARG A 226 -30.62 -5.78 6.33
N LEU A 227 -31.39 -5.83 5.25
CA LEU A 227 -32.41 -4.86 4.88
C LEU A 227 -33.74 -5.26 5.48
#